data_bebdf8b3d0e785e96fa6d11d6c56cbb0
#
_entry.id   bebdf8b3d0e785e96fa6d11d6c56cbb0
#
_cell.length_a   1.000
_cell.length_b   1.000
_cell.length_c   1.000
_cell.angle_alpha   90.00
_cell.angle_beta   90.00
_cell.angle_gamma   90.00
#
_symmetry.space_group_name_H-M   'P 1'
#
loop_
_entity.id
_entity.type
_entity.pdbx_description
1 polymer ?
#
loop_
_entity_poly.entity_id
_entity_poly.type
_entity_poly.pdbx_seq_one_letter_code
_entity_poly.pdbx_strand_id
1 'polypeptide(L)'
;MIILSLGIGIGRFLHTPILPVMLHEGQFTFSQLSYIASANYAGYLLGSLFLSFGKLGNTSRTTMMLYGAAIVTNVLIFAMAFTSYFFLVMLIRFTAGISSAAMMIFGSITVMRHTFNVRVIASLYAGVGIGILLGNEYVVIGLRHGLNASGLWYGASLLSFIFLLLLFVLTPHVEDKPREASASFPVQQNPFLWWQLAALYGCAGFGYIIIATYLPLIAKTFNVPFIAEHLWSLVGLTIIPSCFAWLWAAQRWGTRRCLTTNLLIQGCCVLLTLLSQAPFLLVISCIGFGATFMGTTSLVMPLTRQVRAPHRINLLGLVTLTYGIGQILGPLLTSLLHSRLNTVTPAIMCGAVALFVAAGICQYCLDKKAVNV
;
A
#
# COMPACT_ATOMS: atom_id res chain seq x y z
N MET A 1 4.20 -2.88 13.89
CA MET A 1 5.04 -3.37 12.78
C MET A 1 4.57 -4.72 12.24
N ILE A 2 4.61 -5.80 13.00
CA ILE A 2 4.30 -7.20 12.58
C ILE A 2 2.95 -7.31 11.85
N ILE A 3 1.90 -6.65 12.35
CA ILE A 3 0.55 -6.66 11.77
C ILE A 3 0.56 -6.24 10.30
N LEU A 4 1.18 -5.10 9.98
CA LEU A 4 1.21 -4.60 8.61
C LEU A 4 2.28 -5.26 7.76
N SER A 5 3.36 -5.82 8.35
CA SER A 5 4.28 -6.69 7.64
C SER A 5 3.56 -7.92 7.09
N LEU A 6 2.73 -8.56 7.93
CA LEU A 6 1.94 -9.72 7.52
C LEU A 6 0.81 -9.34 6.55
N GLY A 7 -0.04 -8.37 6.92
CA GLY A 7 -1.28 -8.08 6.18
C GLY A 7 -1.07 -7.37 4.87
N ILE A 8 -0.14 -6.41 4.82
CA ILE A 8 0.10 -5.57 3.65
C ILE A 8 1.39 -5.99 2.95
N GLY A 9 2.51 -6.07 3.67
CA GLY A 9 3.81 -6.40 3.08
C GLY A 9 3.78 -7.78 2.41
N ILE A 10 3.45 -8.83 3.16
CA ILE A 10 3.39 -10.20 2.65
C ILE A 10 2.02 -10.47 2.00
N GLY A 11 0.92 -10.30 2.71
CA GLY A 11 -0.41 -10.69 2.25
C GLY A 11 -0.85 -10.03 0.94
N ARG A 12 -0.46 -8.78 0.72
CA ARG A 12 -0.83 -8.01 -0.46
C ARG A 12 0.29 -7.91 -1.48
N PHE A 13 1.48 -7.46 -1.08
CA PHE A 13 2.56 -7.07 -1.98
C PHE A 13 3.53 -8.19 -2.35
N LEU A 14 3.45 -9.38 -1.74
CA LEU A 14 4.25 -10.53 -2.18
C LEU A 14 3.88 -11.02 -3.59
N HIS A 15 2.65 -10.76 -4.04
CA HIS A 15 2.25 -11.04 -5.42
C HIS A 15 3.14 -10.31 -6.44
N THR A 16 3.61 -9.11 -6.10
CA THR A 16 4.43 -8.28 -6.98
C THR A 16 5.70 -8.98 -7.47
N PRO A 17 6.59 -9.52 -6.61
CA PRO A 17 7.77 -10.26 -7.09
C PRO A 17 7.47 -11.65 -7.65
N ILE A 18 6.36 -12.30 -7.28
CA ILE A 18 5.97 -13.61 -7.83
C ILE A 18 5.28 -13.48 -9.20
N LEU A 19 4.66 -12.33 -9.51
CA LEU A 19 3.96 -12.08 -10.77
C LEU A 19 4.82 -12.41 -12.01
N PRO A 20 6.08 -11.93 -12.15
CA PRO A 20 6.89 -12.28 -13.29
C PRO A 20 7.30 -13.76 -13.34
N VAL A 21 7.25 -14.48 -12.25
CA VAL A 21 7.49 -15.94 -12.22
C VAL A 21 6.27 -16.67 -12.78
N MET A 22 5.07 -16.36 -12.30
CA MET A 22 3.81 -16.94 -12.82
C MET A 22 3.60 -16.65 -14.30
N LEU A 23 4.03 -15.46 -14.78
CA LEU A 23 3.99 -15.11 -16.20
C LEU A 23 4.97 -15.97 -17.02
N HIS A 24 6.21 -16.11 -16.55
CA HIS A 24 7.26 -16.88 -17.22
C HIS A 24 6.93 -18.38 -17.28
N GLU A 25 6.33 -18.92 -16.23
CA GLU A 25 5.87 -20.31 -16.21
C GLU A 25 4.61 -20.57 -17.06
N GLY A 26 4.01 -19.52 -17.63
CA GLY A 26 2.79 -19.65 -18.45
C GLY A 26 1.54 -20.01 -17.64
N GLN A 27 1.57 -19.88 -16.30
CA GLN A 27 0.41 -20.16 -15.45
C GLN A 27 -0.75 -19.19 -15.77
N PHE A 28 -0.43 -17.93 -16.05
CA PHE A 28 -1.38 -16.86 -16.37
C PHE A 28 -0.81 -15.92 -17.42
N THR A 29 -1.70 -15.35 -18.25
CA THR A 29 -1.36 -14.25 -19.15
C THR A 29 -1.15 -12.95 -18.37
N PHE A 30 -0.50 -11.96 -18.99
CA PHE A 30 -0.33 -10.62 -18.41
C PHE A 30 -1.67 -9.99 -17.99
N SER A 31 -2.71 -10.11 -18.85
CA SER A 31 -4.04 -9.61 -18.55
C SER A 31 -4.68 -10.32 -17.36
N GLN A 32 -4.56 -11.64 -17.27
CA GLN A 32 -5.07 -12.40 -16.13
C GLN A 32 -4.38 -11.99 -14.82
N LEU A 33 -3.06 -11.80 -14.83
CA LEU A 33 -2.32 -11.33 -13.65
C LEU A 33 -2.74 -9.91 -13.24
N SER A 34 -3.06 -9.04 -14.19
CA SER A 34 -3.61 -7.72 -13.93
C SER A 34 -5.00 -7.78 -13.30
N TYR A 35 -5.88 -8.67 -13.75
CA TYR A 35 -7.19 -8.90 -13.13
C TYR A 35 -7.06 -9.50 -11.71
N ILE A 36 -6.13 -10.41 -11.49
CA ILE A 36 -5.81 -11.00 -10.18
C ILE A 36 -5.35 -9.90 -9.20
N ALA A 37 -4.49 -8.98 -9.65
CA ALA A 37 -4.06 -7.84 -8.85
C ALA A 37 -5.24 -6.90 -8.54
N SER A 38 -6.05 -6.57 -9.55
CA SER A 38 -7.25 -5.72 -9.37
C SER A 38 -8.28 -6.36 -8.45
N ALA A 39 -8.45 -7.68 -8.48
CA ALA A 39 -9.32 -8.41 -7.54
C ALA A 39 -8.88 -8.22 -6.08
N ASN A 40 -7.58 -8.27 -5.80
CA ASN A 40 -7.07 -7.98 -4.46
C ASN A 40 -7.37 -6.54 -4.02
N TYR A 41 -7.22 -5.57 -4.91
CA TYR A 41 -7.51 -4.16 -4.63
C TYR A 41 -9.01 -3.91 -4.44
N ALA A 42 -9.86 -4.60 -5.21
CA ALA A 42 -11.32 -4.56 -5.02
C ALA A 42 -11.73 -5.16 -3.66
N GLY A 43 -11.13 -6.29 -3.27
CA GLY A 43 -11.32 -6.88 -1.95
C GLY A 43 -10.90 -5.93 -0.83
N TYR A 44 -9.75 -5.27 -0.96
CA TYR A 44 -9.29 -4.28 -0.01
C TYR A 44 -10.25 -3.08 0.10
N LEU A 45 -10.73 -2.58 -1.03
CA LEU A 45 -11.70 -1.49 -1.07
C LEU A 45 -13.00 -1.87 -0.36
N LEU A 46 -13.60 -2.98 -0.75
CA LEU A 46 -14.86 -3.45 -0.14
C LEU A 46 -14.70 -3.75 1.35
N GLY A 47 -13.61 -4.44 1.73
CA GLY A 47 -13.28 -4.68 3.14
C GLY A 47 -13.14 -3.38 3.92
N SER A 48 -12.43 -2.40 3.38
CA SER A 48 -12.26 -1.09 4.01
C SER A 48 -13.60 -0.36 4.20
N LEU A 49 -14.48 -0.38 3.20
CA LEU A 49 -15.80 0.25 3.29
C LEU A 49 -16.66 -0.43 4.35
N PHE A 50 -16.82 -1.75 4.28
CA PHE A 50 -17.66 -2.48 5.24
C PHE A 50 -17.19 -2.30 6.68
N LEU A 51 -15.87 -2.35 6.90
CA LEU A 51 -15.28 -2.23 8.22
C LEU A 51 -15.28 -0.78 8.73
N SER A 52 -15.29 0.21 7.85
CA SER A 52 -15.35 1.63 8.25
C SER A 52 -16.73 2.06 8.74
N PHE A 53 -17.80 1.39 8.31
CA PHE A 53 -19.18 1.69 8.74
C PHE A 53 -19.61 0.92 9.99
N GLY A 54 -18.83 -0.07 10.46
CA GLY A 54 -19.15 -0.86 11.63
C GLY A 54 -19.02 -0.08 12.95
N LYS A 55 -19.91 -0.34 13.92
CA LYS A 55 -19.74 0.13 15.30
C LYS A 55 -18.59 -0.66 15.96
N LEU A 56 -17.36 -0.18 15.81
CA LEU A 56 -16.13 -0.81 16.32
C LEU A 56 -15.82 -0.42 17.78
N GLY A 57 -16.85 -0.35 18.63
CA GLY A 57 -16.74 0.12 20.00
C GLY A 57 -16.06 -0.83 21.00
N ASN A 58 -15.97 -2.13 20.71
CA ASN A 58 -15.49 -3.14 21.65
C ASN A 58 -14.06 -3.61 21.31
N THR A 59 -13.12 -3.47 22.25
CA THR A 59 -11.71 -3.83 22.10
C THR A 59 -11.50 -5.33 21.87
N SER A 60 -12.19 -6.18 22.64
CA SER A 60 -12.11 -7.63 22.47
C SER A 60 -12.51 -8.07 21.05
N ARG A 61 -13.58 -7.49 20.50
CA ARG A 61 -14.02 -7.75 19.13
C ARG A 61 -13.01 -7.29 18.09
N THR A 62 -12.38 -6.13 18.31
CA THR A 62 -11.34 -5.59 17.41
C THR A 62 -10.13 -6.51 17.36
N THR A 63 -9.67 -7.00 18.52
CA THR A 63 -8.54 -7.93 18.64
C THR A 63 -8.86 -9.28 17.99
N MET A 64 -10.04 -9.82 18.24
CA MET A 64 -10.47 -11.07 17.62
C MET A 64 -10.54 -10.98 16.09
N MET A 65 -11.05 -9.88 15.55
CA MET A 65 -11.09 -9.63 14.10
C MET A 65 -9.70 -9.47 13.50
N LEU A 66 -8.77 -8.85 14.23
CA LEU A 66 -7.37 -8.71 13.82
C LEU A 66 -6.69 -10.07 13.69
N TYR A 67 -6.79 -10.92 14.70
CA TYR A 67 -6.22 -12.28 14.66
C TYR A 67 -6.90 -13.16 13.62
N GLY A 68 -8.23 -13.08 13.51
CA GLY A 68 -8.98 -13.77 12.46
C GLY A 68 -8.51 -13.40 11.06
N ALA A 69 -8.33 -12.10 10.79
CA ALA A 69 -7.80 -11.62 9.52
C ALA A 69 -6.36 -12.11 9.27
N ALA A 70 -5.51 -12.14 10.30
CA ALA A 70 -4.14 -12.65 10.20
C ALA A 70 -4.10 -14.16 9.84
N ILE A 71 -4.93 -14.97 10.50
CA ILE A 71 -5.07 -16.41 10.21
C ILE A 71 -5.59 -16.61 8.79
N VAL A 72 -6.66 -15.89 8.41
CA VAL A 72 -7.24 -15.97 7.05
C VAL A 72 -6.20 -15.58 6.00
N THR A 73 -5.41 -14.53 6.23
CA THR A 73 -4.32 -14.13 5.31
C THR A 73 -3.33 -15.27 5.10
N ASN A 74 -2.89 -15.94 6.18
CA ASN A 74 -1.96 -17.07 6.09
C ASN A 74 -2.58 -18.26 5.30
N VAL A 75 -3.82 -18.62 5.59
CA VAL A 75 -4.54 -19.70 4.88
C VAL A 75 -4.69 -19.37 3.40
N LEU A 76 -4.99 -18.13 3.04
CA LEU A 76 -5.14 -17.71 1.64
C LEU A 76 -3.81 -17.70 0.89
N ILE A 77 -2.70 -17.32 1.53
CA ILE A 77 -1.35 -17.44 0.94
C ILE A 77 -1.03 -18.92 0.69
N PHE A 78 -1.34 -19.80 1.65
CA PHE A 78 -1.16 -21.25 1.49
C PHE A 78 -2.01 -21.80 0.34
N ALA A 79 -3.27 -21.37 0.22
CA ALA A 79 -4.16 -21.81 -0.85
C ALA A 79 -3.66 -21.43 -2.25
N MET A 80 -2.90 -20.33 -2.38
CA MET A 80 -2.26 -19.94 -3.66
C MET A 80 -1.27 -20.99 -4.18
N ALA A 81 -0.68 -21.81 -3.32
CA ALA A 81 0.27 -22.85 -3.73
C ALA A 81 -0.39 -24.02 -4.47
N PHE A 82 -1.70 -24.22 -4.32
CA PHE A 82 -2.40 -25.44 -4.77
C PHE A 82 -3.31 -25.22 -5.96
N THR A 83 -3.37 -24.00 -6.51
CA THR A 83 -4.29 -23.72 -7.61
C THR A 83 -3.70 -22.76 -8.63
N SER A 84 -3.90 -23.09 -9.92
CA SER A 84 -3.68 -22.20 -11.06
C SER A 84 -5.01 -21.92 -11.81
N TYR A 85 -6.16 -22.28 -11.21
CA TYR A 85 -7.44 -21.97 -11.81
C TYR A 85 -7.78 -20.49 -11.62
N PHE A 86 -7.86 -19.74 -12.74
CA PHE A 86 -7.92 -18.28 -12.77
C PHE A 86 -8.97 -17.69 -11.82
N PHE A 87 -10.23 -18.16 -11.90
CA PHE A 87 -11.31 -17.60 -11.07
C PHE A 87 -11.13 -17.89 -9.59
N LEU A 88 -10.56 -19.06 -9.25
CA LEU A 88 -10.28 -19.41 -7.84
C LEU A 88 -9.16 -18.53 -7.29
N VAL A 89 -8.09 -18.31 -8.06
CA VAL A 89 -7.00 -17.38 -7.70
C VAL A 89 -7.53 -15.96 -7.52
N MET A 90 -8.41 -15.48 -8.41
CA MET A 90 -9.08 -14.19 -8.25
C MET A 90 -9.87 -14.11 -6.95
N LEU A 91 -10.63 -15.15 -6.60
CA LEU A 91 -11.42 -15.21 -5.36
C LEU A 91 -10.50 -15.21 -4.11
N ILE A 92 -9.44 -16.02 -4.13
CA ILE A 92 -8.42 -16.05 -3.07
C ILE A 92 -7.81 -14.66 -2.89
N ARG A 93 -7.39 -14.01 -3.97
CA ARG A 93 -6.77 -12.67 -3.92
C ARG A 93 -7.76 -11.58 -3.50
N PHE A 94 -9.02 -11.68 -3.92
CA PHE A 94 -10.09 -10.78 -3.46
C PHE A 94 -10.30 -10.90 -1.94
N THR A 95 -10.42 -12.13 -1.44
CA THR A 95 -10.59 -12.39 0.01
C THR A 95 -9.35 -11.97 0.81
N ALA A 96 -8.15 -12.18 0.26
CA ALA A 96 -6.90 -11.68 0.84
C ALA A 96 -6.87 -10.15 0.92
N GLY A 97 -7.47 -9.46 -0.06
CA GLY A 97 -7.67 -8.01 -0.01
C GLY A 97 -8.54 -7.57 1.17
N ILE A 98 -9.67 -8.25 1.42
CA ILE A 98 -10.55 -7.98 2.57
C ILE A 98 -9.77 -8.19 3.90
N SER A 99 -9.02 -9.28 4.02
CA SER A 99 -8.20 -9.56 5.20
C SER A 99 -7.12 -8.51 5.42
N SER A 100 -6.47 -8.04 4.35
CA SER A 100 -5.48 -6.97 4.41
C SER A 100 -6.09 -5.65 4.89
N ALA A 101 -7.32 -5.32 4.43
CA ALA A 101 -8.07 -4.15 4.90
C ALA A 101 -8.40 -4.26 6.40
N ALA A 102 -8.83 -5.43 6.84
CA ALA A 102 -9.09 -5.68 8.26
C ALA A 102 -7.84 -5.49 9.12
N MET A 103 -6.70 -6.03 8.71
CA MET A 103 -5.44 -5.87 9.44
C MET A 103 -4.98 -4.40 9.47
N MET A 104 -5.14 -3.64 8.39
CA MET A 104 -4.84 -2.23 8.33
C MET A 104 -5.72 -1.42 9.29
N ILE A 105 -7.03 -1.63 9.25
CA ILE A 105 -8.01 -0.88 10.04
C ILE A 105 -7.89 -1.25 11.53
N PHE A 106 -7.98 -2.53 11.85
CA PHE A 106 -7.94 -2.99 13.25
C PHE A 106 -6.56 -2.79 13.88
N GLY A 107 -5.48 -2.98 13.13
CA GLY A 107 -4.12 -2.67 13.58
C GLY A 107 -3.94 -1.18 13.89
N SER A 108 -4.46 -0.30 13.02
CA SER A 108 -4.42 1.15 13.23
C SER A 108 -5.27 1.57 14.43
N ILE A 109 -6.49 1.03 14.57
CA ILE A 109 -7.37 1.30 15.71
C ILE A 109 -6.71 0.86 17.01
N THR A 110 -6.16 -0.35 17.06
CA THR A 110 -5.49 -0.88 18.25
C THR A 110 -4.33 0.01 18.68
N VAL A 111 -3.45 0.40 17.75
CA VAL A 111 -2.32 1.29 18.09
C VAL A 111 -2.80 2.67 18.52
N MET A 112 -3.73 3.29 17.78
CA MET A 112 -4.20 4.65 18.07
C MET A 112 -5.05 4.77 19.35
N ARG A 113 -5.62 3.68 19.84
CA ARG A 113 -6.31 3.66 21.16
C ARG A 113 -5.33 3.74 22.33
N HIS A 114 -4.12 3.19 22.16
CA HIS A 114 -3.16 3.08 23.25
C HIS A 114 -2.09 4.17 23.25
N THR A 115 -1.88 4.86 22.11
CA THR A 115 -0.84 5.87 22.03
C THR A 115 -1.11 6.95 20.98
N PHE A 116 -0.69 8.18 21.31
CA PHE A 116 -0.58 9.30 20.37
C PHE A 116 0.87 9.55 19.94
N ASN A 117 1.79 8.67 20.34
CA ASN A 117 3.20 8.82 19.99
C ASN A 117 3.39 8.57 18.48
N VAL A 118 3.76 9.61 17.77
CA VAL A 118 3.99 9.61 16.30
C VAL A 118 5.00 8.54 15.90
N ARG A 119 6.02 8.26 16.73
CA ARG A 119 7.01 7.21 16.46
C ARG A 119 6.40 5.82 16.47
N VAL A 120 5.45 5.55 17.37
CA VAL A 120 4.76 4.26 17.42
C VAL A 120 3.80 4.11 16.24
N ILE A 121 3.12 5.19 15.84
CA ILE A 121 2.27 5.21 14.64
C ILE A 121 3.13 5.00 13.38
N ALA A 122 4.27 5.70 13.27
CA ALA A 122 5.21 5.50 12.17
C ALA A 122 5.72 4.05 12.10
N SER A 123 6.03 3.43 13.27
CA SER A 123 6.48 2.05 13.32
C SER A 123 5.42 1.05 12.84
N LEU A 124 4.13 1.34 13.02
CA LEU A 124 3.07 0.52 12.46
C LEU A 124 3.17 0.46 10.93
N TYR A 125 3.23 1.64 10.27
CA TYR A 125 3.31 1.75 8.82
C TYR A 125 4.65 1.26 8.25
N ALA A 126 5.76 1.45 8.96
CA ALA A 126 7.07 0.91 8.60
C ALA A 126 7.06 -0.63 8.47
N GLY A 127 6.12 -1.31 9.15
CA GLY A 127 5.90 -2.74 8.99
C GLY A 127 5.62 -3.16 7.55
N VAL A 128 4.96 -2.32 6.75
CA VAL A 128 4.74 -2.60 5.32
C VAL A 128 6.06 -2.78 4.59
N GLY A 129 7.02 -1.88 4.83
CA GLY A 129 8.37 -1.95 4.25
C GLY A 129 9.13 -3.21 4.66
N ILE A 130 9.04 -3.61 5.94
CA ILE A 130 9.65 -4.85 6.44
C ILE A 130 9.05 -6.07 5.71
N GLY A 131 7.73 -6.14 5.57
CA GLY A 131 7.09 -7.25 4.88
C GLY A 131 7.43 -7.32 3.40
N ILE A 132 7.55 -6.16 2.71
CA ILE A 132 7.99 -6.09 1.31
C ILE A 132 9.45 -6.54 1.19
N LEU A 133 10.35 -6.03 2.04
CA LEU A 133 11.76 -6.37 2.04
C LEU A 133 11.96 -7.88 2.23
N LEU A 134 11.44 -8.43 3.32
CA LEU A 134 11.62 -9.85 3.64
C LEU A 134 10.89 -10.76 2.63
N GLY A 135 9.73 -10.33 2.13
CA GLY A 135 8.98 -11.07 1.12
C GLY A 135 9.73 -11.15 -0.21
N ASN A 136 10.32 -10.04 -0.68
CA ASN A 136 11.09 -10.06 -1.92
C ASN A 136 12.39 -10.86 -1.79
N GLU A 137 13.15 -10.68 -0.69
CA GLU A 137 14.37 -11.46 -0.46
C GLU A 137 14.08 -12.95 -0.38
N TYR A 138 12.97 -13.33 0.25
CA TYR A 138 12.51 -14.72 0.25
C TYR A 138 12.27 -15.22 -1.20
N VAL A 139 11.61 -14.44 -2.06
CA VAL A 139 11.37 -14.83 -3.45
C VAL A 139 12.69 -14.96 -4.22
N VAL A 140 13.61 -14.01 -4.07
CA VAL A 140 14.96 -14.06 -4.71
C VAL A 140 15.73 -15.31 -4.29
N ILE A 141 15.77 -15.60 -3.00
CA ILE A 141 16.45 -16.81 -2.47
C ILE A 141 15.75 -18.08 -3.01
N GLY A 142 14.43 -18.13 -2.97
CA GLY A 142 13.65 -19.27 -3.46
C GLY A 142 13.91 -19.57 -4.95
N LEU A 143 13.96 -18.53 -5.78
CA LEU A 143 14.29 -18.68 -7.20
C LEU A 143 15.70 -19.19 -7.43
N ARG A 144 16.70 -18.75 -6.65
CA ARG A 144 18.08 -19.26 -6.72
C ARG A 144 18.15 -20.74 -6.33
N HIS A 145 17.24 -21.22 -5.49
CA HIS A 145 17.10 -22.65 -5.14
C HIS A 145 16.15 -23.41 -6.07
N GLY A 146 15.73 -22.83 -7.18
CA GLY A 146 14.90 -23.50 -8.20
C GLY A 146 13.43 -23.66 -7.83
N LEU A 147 12.92 -22.88 -6.88
CA LEU A 147 11.49 -22.92 -6.56
C LEU A 147 10.66 -22.31 -7.71
N ASN A 148 9.62 -23.00 -8.09
CA ASN A 148 8.58 -22.50 -8.99
C ASN A 148 7.56 -21.61 -8.27
N ALA A 149 6.61 -21.03 -8.98
CA ALA A 149 5.60 -20.14 -8.40
C ALA A 149 4.80 -20.80 -7.26
N SER A 150 4.41 -22.07 -7.41
CA SER A 150 3.71 -22.83 -6.36
C SER A 150 4.58 -23.03 -5.12
N GLY A 151 5.87 -23.39 -5.32
CA GLY A 151 6.84 -23.52 -4.23
C GLY A 151 7.09 -22.19 -3.50
N LEU A 152 7.12 -21.07 -4.24
CA LEU A 152 7.24 -19.74 -3.67
C LEU A 152 6.00 -19.39 -2.82
N TRP A 153 4.79 -19.69 -3.27
CA TRP A 153 3.57 -19.47 -2.47
C TRP A 153 3.54 -20.36 -1.22
N TYR A 154 3.96 -21.64 -1.34
CA TYR A 154 4.06 -22.53 -0.19
C TYR A 154 5.02 -22.00 0.88
N GLY A 155 6.25 -21.69 0.52
CA GLY A 155 7.22 -21.15 1.48
C GLY A 155 6.85 -19.75 1.99
N ALA A 156 6.14 -18.95 1.17
CA ALA A 156 5.56 -17.68 1.63
C ALA A 156 4.53 -17.88 2.74
N SER A 157 3.76 -18.99 2.71
CA SER A 157 2.84 -19.33 3.80
C SER A 157 3.58 -19.67 5.08
N LEU A 158 4.74 -20.34 5.00
CA LEU A 158 5.59 -20.60 6.16
C LEU A 158 6.18 -19.28 6.73
N LEU A 159 6.65 -18.39 5.86
CA LEU A 159 7.12 -17.07 6.28
C LEU A 159 5.99 -16.27 6.96
N SER A 160 4.79 -16.27 6.39
CA SER A 160 3.63 -15.57 6.97
C SER A 160 3.18 -16.22 8.29
N PHE A 161 3.34 -17.53 8.43
CA PHE A 161 3.06 -18.24 9.68
C PHE A 161 4.02 -17.84 10.80
N ILE A 162 5.30 -17.64 10.50
CA ILE A 162 6.26 -17.07 11.46
C ILE A 162 5.79 -15.70 11.96
N PHE A 163 5.36 -14.81 11.06
CA PHE A 163 4.82 -13.51 11.45
C PHE A 163 3.53 -13.64 12.28
N LEU A 164 2.69 -14.61 11.97
CA LEU A 164 1.48 -14.91 12.74
C LEU A 164 1.84 -15.37 14.16
N LEU A 165 2.80 -16.27 14.32
CA LEU A 165 3.29 -16.71 15.64
C LEU A 165 3.89 -15.53 16.43
N LEU A 166 4.73 -14.72 15.78
CA LEU A 166 5.28 -13.52 16.40
C LEU A 166 4.18 -12.54 16.84
N LEU A 167 3.11 -12.41 16.07
CA LEU A 167 1.97 -11.59 16.44
C LEU A 167 1.31 -12.11 17.72
N PHE A 168 1.08 -13.43 17.83
CA PHE A 168 0.48 -14.03 19.03
C PHE A 168 1.38 -13.90 20.26
N VAL A 169 2.69 -14.09 20.11
CA VAL A 169 3.65 -14.08 21.24
C VAL A 169 3.92 -12.65 21.73
N LEU A 170 4.05 -11.69 20.80
CA LEU A 170 4.48 -10.33 21.12
C LEU A 170 3.32 -9.36 21.37
N THR A 171 2.06 -9.79 21.13
CA THR A 171 0.91 -8.93 21.47
C THR A 171 0.44 -9.33 22.87
N PRO A 172 0.75 -8.54 23.92
CA PRO A 172 0.27 -8.82 25.27
C PRO A 172 -1.25 -8.74 25.31
N HIS A 173 -1.87 -9.52 26.18
CA HIS A 173 -3.28 -9.33 26.55
C HIS A 173 -3.40 -7.94 27.20
N VAL A 174 -3.74 -6.96 26.39
CA VAL A 174 -3.93 -5.60 26.89
C VAL A 174 -5.29 -5.54 27.56
N GLU A 175 -5.30 -5.47 28.89
CA GLU A 175 -6.50 -5.13 29.64
C GLU A 175 -7.05 -3.80 29.16
N ASP A 176 -8.36 -3.76 28.96
CA ASP A 176 -9.13 -2.59 28.54
C ASP A 176 -9.14 -1.51 29.62
N LYS A 177 -8.08 -0.75 29.73
CA LYS A 177 -8.14 0.57 30.36
C LYS A 177 -8.20 1.61 29.23
N PRO A 178 -9.40 2.13 28.91
CA PRO A 178 -9.50 3.26 27.99
C PRO A 178 -8.72 4.41 28.61
N ARG A 179 -7.59 4.75 28.05
CA ARG A 179 -6.91 5.98 28.42
C ARG A 179 -7.75 7.10 27.84
N GLU A 180 -8.32 7.92 28.70
CA GLU A 180 -9.09 9.11 28.32
C GLU A 180 -8.33 9.86 27.22
N ALA A 181 -9.00 10.08 26.11
CA ALA A 181 -8.48 10.73 24.94
C ALA A 181 -8.32 12.25 25.18
N SER A 182 -7.36 12.62 26.01
CA SER A 182 -7.07 14.02 26.37
C SER A 182 -5.94 14.65 25.56
N ALA A 183 -5.71 14.21 24.33
CA ALA A 183 -4.85 14.95 23.43
C ALA A 183 -5.57 15.14 22.10
N SER A 184 -6.34 16.22 22.02
CA SER A 184 -6.72 16.79 20.73
C SER A 184 -5.43 17.11 19.97
N PHE A 185 -5.24 16.54 18.78
CA PHE A 185 -4.30 17.12 17.84
C PHE A 185 -4.62 18.61 17.74
N PRO A 186 -3.62 19.52 17.80
CA PRO A 186 -3.91 20.93 17.59
C PRO A 186 -4.66 21.04 16.25
N VAL A 187 -5.86 21.60 16.32
CA VAL A 187 -6.70 21.84 15.14
C VAL A 187 -6.01 22.94 14.34
N GLN A 188 -4.99 22.56 13.61
CA GLN A 188 -4.39 23.42 12.61
C GLN A 188 -5.49 23.68 11.58
N GLN A 189 -5.83 24.93 11.32
CA GLN A 189 -6.83 25.30 10.33
C GLN A 189 -6.51 24.59 9.03
N ASN A 190 -7.33 23.59 8.68
CA ASN A 190 -7.02 22.72 7.57
C ASN A 190 -7.59 23.34 6.28
N PRO A 191 -6.76 23.68 5.32
CA PRO A 191 -7.17 24.42 4.12
C PRO A 191 -7.81 23.52 3.04
N PHE A 192 -7.92 22.20 3.26
CA PHE A 192 -8.51 21.29 2.28
C PHE A 192 -10.04 21.32 2.32
N LEU A 193 -10.66 21.24 1.14
CA LEU A 193 -12.05 20.86 0.98
C LEU A 193 -12.12 19.32 0.94
N TRP A 194 -13.22 18.74 1.43
CA TRP A 194 -13.42 17.29 1.52
C TRP A 194 -13.27 16.58 0.16
N TRP A 195 -13.83 17.14 -0.90
CA TRP A 195 -13.74 16.56 -2.25
C TRP A 195 -12.32 16.64 -2.84
N GLN A 196 -11.55 17.69 -2.50
CA GLN A 196 -10.16 17.83 -2.93
C GLN A 196 -9.30 16.73 -2.31
N LEU A 197 -9.50 16.45 -1.02
CA LEU A 197 -8.79 15.37 -0.34
C LEU A 197 -9.13 13.99 -0.96
N ALA A 198 -10.41 13.76 -1.30
CA ALA A 198 -10.85 12.55 -1.97
C ALA A 198 -10.25 12.43 -3.38
N ALA A 199 -10.27 13.50 -4.18
CA ALA A 199 -9.75 13.51 -5.55
C ALA A 199 -8.23 13.30 -5.59
N LEU A 200 -7.46 14.05 -4.77
CA LEU A 200 -6.01 13.90 -4.74
C LEU A 200 -5.58 12.50 -4.29
N TYR A 201 -6.28 11.91 -3.32
CA TYR A 201 -5.94 10.58 -2.82
C TYR A 201 -6.34 9.49 -3.82
N GLY A 202 -7.43 9.67 -4.57
CA GLY A 202 -7.80 8.81 -5.69
C GLY A 202 -6.75 8.80 -6.80
N CYS A 203 -6.28 10.00 -7.22
CA CYS A 203 -5.18 10.14 -8.18
C CYS A 203 -3.88 9.52 -7.66
N ALA A 204 -3.56 9.71 -6.38
CA ALA A 204 -2.39 9.08 -5.75
C ALA A 204 -2.50 7.55 -5.76
N GLY A 205 -3.69 7.01 -5.44
CA GLY A 205 -3.97 5.57 -5.47
C GLY A 205 -3.78 4.95 -6.86
N PHE A 206 -4.20 5.65 -7.90
CA PHE A 206 -3.98 5.25 -9.29
C PHE A 206 -2.49 5.33 -9.68
N GLY A 207 -1.84 6.45 -9.35
CA GLY A 207 -0.48 6.71 -9.83
C GLY A 207 0.58 5.76 -9.28
N TYR A 208 0.51 5.44 -7.98
CA TYR A 208 1.52 4.59 -7.38
C TYR A 208 1.35 3.11 -7.68
N ILE A 209 0.07 2.64 -7.85
CA ILE A 209 -0.22 1.21 -7.88
C ILE A 209 0.34 0.52 -9.13
N ILE A 210 0.51 1.25 -10.22
CA ILE A 210 1.08 0.73 -11.46
C ILE A 210 2.52 0.27 -11.22
N ILE A 211 3.34 1.13 -10.62
CA ILE A 211 4.71 0.74 -10.25
C ILE A 211 4.71 -0.33 -9.17
N ALA A 212 3.90 -0.19 -8.12
CA ALA A 212 3.83 -1.18 -7.05
C ALA A 212 3.40 -2.59 -7.53
N THR A 213 2.70 -2.68 -8.65
CA THR A 213 2.28 -3.98 -9.22
C THR A 213 3.32 -4.55 -10.18
N TYR A 214 3.95 -3.72 -11.02
CA TYR A 214 4.73 -4.19 -12.18
C TYR A 214 6.24 -3.91 -12.07
N LEU A 215 6.73 -3.27 -11.02
CA LEU A 215 8.15 -2.91 -10.90
C LEU A 215 9.12 -4.10 -11.11
N PRO A 216 8.92 -5.30 -10.50
CA PRO A 216 9.82 -6.42 -10.76
C PRO A 216 9.75 -6.95 -12.20
N LEU A 217 8.62 -6.80 -12.87
CA LEU A 217 8.49 -7.15 -14.28
C LEU A 217 9.22 -6.13 -15.17
N ILE A 218 9.07 -4.84 -14.88
CA ILE A 218 9.79 -3.75 -15.54
C ILE A 218 11.30 -3.93 -15.34
N ALA A 219 11.71 -4.27 -14.13
CA ALA A 219 13.11 -4.46 -13.78
C ALA A 219 13.80 -5.57 -14.61
N LYS A 220 13.07 -6.62 -15.01
CA LYS A 220 13.62 -7.70 -15.86
C LYS A 220 14.02 -7.25 -17.26
N THR A 221 13.56 -6.08 -17.73
CA THR A 221 13.98 -5.54 -19.03
C THR A 221 15.41 -4.95 -19.01
N PHE A 222 16.02 -4.83 -17.84
CA PHE A 222 17.38 -4.27 -17.67
C PHE A 222 18.44 -5.39 -17.59
N ASN A 223 19.55 -5.19 -18.27
CA ASN A 223 20.66 -6.16 -18.34
C ASN A 223 21.55 -6.20 -17.07
N VAL A 224 20.96 -5.98 -15.89
CA VAL A 224 21.66 -6.05 -14.59
C VAL A 224 20.85 -6.91 -13.63
N PRO A 225 20.92 -8.25 -13.73
CA PRO A 225 20.04 -9.17 -13.00
C PRO A 225 20.05 -8.94 -11.50
N PHE A 226 21.23 -8.77 -10.90
CA PHE A 226 21.36 -8.57 -9.45
C PHE A 226 20.58 -7.34 -8.95
N ILE A 227 20.67 -6.21 -9.66
CA ILE A 227 19.94 -5.00 -9.28
C ILE A 227 18.44 -5.25 -9.46
N ALA A 228 18.04 -5.84 -10.60
CA ALA A 228 16.64 -6.09 -10.94
C ALA A 228 15.93 -6.97 -9.90
N GLU A 229 16.59 -7.99 -9.37
CA GLU A 229 16.05 -8.89 -8.34
C GLU A 229 15.77 -8.17 -7.01
N HIS A 230 16.60 -7.18 -6.63
CA HIS A 230 16.53 -6.52 -5.33
C HIS A 230 15.82 -5.16 -5.33
N LEU A 231 15.32 -4.67 -6.49
CA LEU A 231 14.66 -3.35 -6.57
C LEU A 231 13.42 -3.25 -5.68
N TRP A 232 12.63 -4.32 -5.59
CA TRP A 232 11.46 -4.33 -4.72
C TRP A 232 11.84 -4.38 -3.24
N SER A 233 12.93 -5.04 -2.90
CA SER A 233 13.53 -4.99 -1.56
C SER A 233 13.99 -3.58 -1.20
N LEU A 234 14.60 -2.87 -2.16
CA LEU A 234 15.04 -1.49 -1.97
C LEU A 234 13.85 -0.55 -1.69
N VAL A 235 12.74 -0.73 -2.40
CA VAL A 235 11.48 -0.03 -2.10
C VAL A 235 11.05 -0.33 -0.66
N GLY A 236 11.01 -1.59 -0.25
CA GLY A 236 10.67 -1.98 1.13
C GLY A 236 11.58 -1.35 2.17
N LEU A 237 12.88 -1.36 1.92
CA LEU A 237 13.89 -0.79 2.81
C LEU A 237 13.70 0.72 3.01
N THR A 238 13.40 1.45 1.95
CA THR A 238 13.24 2.92 2.00
C THR A 238 11.89 3.36 2.58
N ILE A 239 10.84 2.52 2.52
CA ILE A 239 9.58 2.75 3.23
C ILE A 239 9.81 2.89 4.75
N ILE A 240 10.69 2.07 5.33
CA ILE A 240 10.89 2.00 6.79
C ILE A 240 11.24 3.38 7.38
N PRO A 241 12.34 4.02 6.99
CA PRO A 241 12.69 5.34 7.54
C PRO A 241 11.74 6.45 7.06
N SER A 242 11.13 6.31 5.87
CA SER A 242 10.28 7.35 5.30
C SER A 242 9.02 7.61 6.13
N CYS A 243 8.43 6.57 6.74
CA CYS A 243 7.27 6.73 7.61
C CYS A 243 7.55 7.65 8.80
N PHE A 244 8.76 7.56 9.37
CA PHE A 244 9.19 8.45 10.46
C PHE A 244 9.50 9.85 9.94
N ALA A 245 10.20 9.95 8.80
CA ALA A 245 10.62 11.21 8.22
C ALA A 245 9.43 12.09 7.81
N TRP A 246 8.42 11.55 7.11
CA TRP A 246 7.25 12.32 6.68
C TRP A 246 6.37 12.77 7.82
N LEU A 247 6.14 11.94 8.85
CA LEU A 247 5.36 12.33 10.01
C LEU A 247 6.08 13.39 10.86
N TRP A 248 7.41 13.29 11.00
CA TRP A 248 8.23 14.32 11.65
C TRP A 248 8.21 15.63 10.84
N ALA A 249 8.41 15.55 9.52
CA ALA A 249 8.40 16.71 8.64
C ALA A 249 7.04 17.43 8.67
N ALA A 250 5.94 16.68 8.70
CA ALA A 250 4.60 17.24 8.75
C ALA A 250 4.34 18.04 10.04
N GLN A 251 4.90 17.61 11.16
CA GLN A 251 4.83 18.38 12.42
C GLN A 251 5.60 19.70 12.35
N ARG A 252 6.71 19.75 11.57
CA ARG A 252 7.60 20.90 11.49
C ARG A 252 7.23 21.88 10.37
N TRP A 253 6.84 21.37 9.21
CA TRP A 253 6.61 22.19 7.99
C TRP A 253 5.16 22.22 7.53
N GLY A 254 4.28 21.48 8.23
CA GLY A 254 2.86 21.38 7.90
C GLY A 254 2.57 20.26 6.90
N THR A 255 1.46 19.57 7.14
CA THR A 255 1.06 18.36 6.39
C THR A 255 0.88 18.62 4.90
N ARG A 256 0.38 19.80 4.54
CA ARG A 256 0.11 20.15 3.14
C ARG A 256 1.38 20.26 2.31
N ARG A 257 2.37 21.03 2.77
CA ARG A 257 3.66 21.15 2.07
C ARG A 257 4.33 19.80 1.91
N CYS A 258 4.33 19.00 2.99
CA CYS A 258 4.88 17.66 2.96
C CYS A 258 4.14 16.74 1.97
N LEU A 259 2.81 16.82 1.90
CA LEU A 259 2.00 16.03 0.98
C LEU A 259 2.27 16.43 -0.49
N THR A 260 2.33 17.73 -0.79
CA THR A 260 2.69 18.22 -2.14
C THR A 260 4.07 17.74 -2.55
N THR A 261 5.08 17.92 -1.67
CA THR A 261 6.45 17.47 -1.94
C THR A 261 6.53 15.96 -2.12
N ASN A 262 5.83 15.20 -1.27
CA ASN A 262 5.77 13.75 -1.37
C ASN A 262 5.21 13.29 -2.74
N LEU A 263 4.09 13.86 -3.18
CA LEU A 263 3.46 13.52 -4.46
C LEU A 263 4.32 13.93 -5.67
N LEU A 264 4.99 15.09 -5.61
CA LEU A 264 5.91 15.53 -6.67
C LEU A 264 7.11 14.58 -6.78
N ILE A 265 7.76 14.26 -5.67
CA ILE A 265 8.88 13.31 -5.65
C ILE A 265 8.41 11.96 -6.19
N GLN A 266 7.26 11.47 -5.76
CA GLN A 266 6.72 10.20 -6.22
C GLN A 266 6.45 10.21 -7.74
N GLY A 267 5.85 11.27 -8.27
CA GLY A 267 5.61 11.43 -9.70
C GLY A 267 6.89 11.47 -10.52
N CYS A 268 7.90 12.22 -10.06
CA CYS A 268 9.24 12.25 -10.67
C CYS A 268 9.90 10.86 -10.66
N CYS A 269 9.82 10.13 -9.53
CA CYS A 269 10.39 8.80 -9.43
C CYS A 269 9.67 7.78 -10.33
N VAL A 270 8.35 7.90 -10.50
CA VAL A 270 7.59 7.09 -11.46
C VAL A 270 8.05 7.39 -12.89
N LEU A 271 8.26 8.65 -13.26
CA LEU A 271 8.81 9.00 -14.59
C LEU A 271 10.24 8.51 -14.79
N LEU A 272 11.08 8.55 -13.75
CA LEU A 272 12.46 8.05 -13.84
C LEU A 272 12.53 6.57 -14.22
N THR A 273 11.50 5.77 -13.92
CA THR A 273 11.46 4.37 -14.38
C THR A 273 11.42 4.25 -15.91
N LEU A 274 10.94 5.27 -16.62
CA LEU A 274 10.86 5.30 -18.07
C LEU A 274 12.16 5.77 -18.74
N LEU A 275 12.93 6.62 -18.06
CA LEU A 275 14.19 7.18 -18.55
C LEU A 275 15.39 6.25 -18.30
N SER A 276 15.18 5.16 -17.63
CA SER A 276 16.23 4.32 -17.06
C SER A 276 16.81 3.31 -18.07
N GLN A 277 17.47 3.78 -19.11
CA GLN A 277 18.48 2.99 -19.82
C GLN A 277 19.70 2.70 -18.87
N ALA A 278 19.88 3.52 -17.83
CA ALA A 278 20.92 3.37 -16.84
C ALA A 278 20.40 2.74 -15.54
N PRO A 279 20.95 1.61 -15.07
CA PRO A 279 20.54 0.95 -13.83
C PRO A 279 20.52 1.86 -12.59
N PHE A 280 21.43 2.85 -12.56
CA PHE A 280 21.51 3.86 -11.52
C PHE A 280 20.24 4.72 -11.38
N LEU A 281 19.65 5.14 -12.49
CA LEU A 281 18.40 5.91 -12.47
C LEU A 281 17.23 5.09 -11.95
N LEU A 282 17.19 3.79 -12.25
CA LEU A 282 16.19 2.88 -11.72
C LEU A 282 16.34 2.70 -10.20
N VAL A 283 17.55 2.60 -9.69
CA VAL A 283 17.83 2.53 -8.25
C VAL A 283 17.35 3.82 -7.56
N ILE A 284 17.67 5.01 -8.10
CA ILE A 284 17.17 6.29 -7.56
C ILE A 284 15.65 6.34 -7.58
N SER A 285 15.04 5.92 -8.68
CA SER A 285 13.59 5.84 -8.81
C SER A 285 12.97 4.98 -7.70
N CYS A 286 13.52 3.79 -7.45
CA CYS A 286 13.02 2.87 -6.42
C CYS A 286 13.21 3.42 -5.00
N ILE A 287 14.34 4.08 -4.73
CA ILE A 287 14.58 4.77 -3.45
C ILE A 287 13.54 5.85 -3.21
N GLY A 288 13.34 6.73 -4.18
CA GLY A 288 12.38 7.82 -4.06
C GLY A 288 10.92 7.36 -4.05
N PHE A 289 10.59 6.32 -4.84
CA PHE A 289 9.29 5.70 -4.82
C PHE A 289 8.98 5.09 -3.45
N GLY A 290 9.89 4.28 -2.89
CA GLY A 290 9.72 3.71 -1.55
C GLY A 290 9.68 4.77 -0.45
N ALA A 291 10.52 5.80 -0.56
CA ALA A 291 10.53 6.90 0.38
C ALA A 291 9.21 7.72 0.39
N THR A 292 8.39 7.64 -0.64
CA THR A 292 7.12 8.38 -0.76
C THR A 292 5.89 7.48 -0.66
N PHE A 293 6.04 6.19 -0.90
CA PHE A 293 4.98 5.20 -1.02
C PHE A 293 3.99 5.22 0.16
N MET A 294 4.46 5.01 1.39
CA MET A 294 3.62 5.07 2.58
C MET A 294 3.47 6.50 3.13
N GLY A 295 4.28 7.45 2.65
CA GLY A 295 4.21 8.84 3.05
C GLY A 295 2.86 9.48 2.74
N THR A 296 2.33 9.29 1.53
CA THR A 296 1.01 9.79 1.14
C THR A 296 -0.08 9.30 2.09
N THR A 297 -0.13 7.99 2.38
CA THR A 297 -1.13 7.39 3.27
C THR A 297 -1.00 7.92 4.71
N SER A 298 0.23 7.98 5.23
CA SER A 298 0.49 8.45 6.60
C SER A 298 0.15 9.93 6.79
N LEU A 299 0.25 10.74 5.74
CA LEU A 299 -0.11 12.17 5.75
C LEU A 299 -1.62 12.39 5.56
N VAL A 300 -2.27 11.64 4.65
CA VAL A 300 -3.69 11.81 4.32
C VAL A 300 -4.62 11.28 5.42
N MET A 301 -4.32 10.14 6.03
CA MET A 301 -5.23 9.52 7.00
C MET A 301 -5.57 10.44 8.20
N PRO A 302 -4.61 11.13 8.85
CA PRO A 302 -4.94 12.10 9.90
C PRO A 302 -5.77 13.29 9.42
N LEU A 303 -5.59 13.73 8.15
CA LEU A 303 -6.34 14.86 7.57
C LEU A 303 -7.84 14.57 7.48
N THR A 304 -8.24 13.31 7.28
CA THR A 304 -9.67 12.95 7.19
C THR A 304 -10.47 13.30 8.46
N ARG A 305 -9.78 13.38 9.61
CA ARG A 305 -10.40 13.77 10.89
C ARG A 305 -10.42 15.28 11.12
N GLN A 306 -9.60 16.03 10.38
CA GLN A 306 -9.43 17.49 10.55
C GLN A 306 -10.25 18.29 9.52
N VAL A 307 -10.56 17.68 8.37
CA VAL A 307 -11.31 18.33 7.29
C VAL A 307 -12.81 18.22 7.55
N ARG A 308 -13.52 19.35 7.49
CA ARG A 308 -14.98 19.38 7.61
C ARG A 308 -15.61 18.83 6.34
N ALA A 309 -16.45 17.83 6.49
CA ALA A 309 -17.29 17.27 5.43
C ALA A 309 -18.77 17.51 5.77
N PRO A 310 -19.70 17.55 4.78
CA PRO A 310 -21.12 17.58 5.04
C PRO A 310 -21.57 16.41 5.94
N HIS A 311 -22.56 16.64 6.81
CA HIS A 311 -23.00 15.67 7.82
C HIS A 311 -23.33 14.26 7.29
N ARG A 312 -23.67 14.16 6.00
CA ARG A 312 -24.00 12.88 5.35
C ARG A 312 -22.80 12.13 4.76
N ILE A 313 -21.60 12.74 4.79
CA ILE A 313 -20.39 12.17 4.14
C ILE A 313 -19.43 11.69 5.21
N ASN A 314 -19.19 10.39 5.24
CA ASN A 314 -18.02 9.84 5.95
C ASN A 314 -16.78 10.09 5.11
N LEU A 315 -15.98 11.11 5.46
CA LEU A 315 -14.81 11.51 4.68
C LEU A 315 -13.76 10.41 4.63
N LEU A 316 -13.55 9.68 5.71
CA LEU A 316 -12.60 8.55 5.74
C LEU A 316 -13.04 7.46 4.74
N GLY A 317 -14.33 7.12 4.72
CA GLY A 317 -14.89 6.18 3.76
C GLY A 317 -14.75 6.67 2.32
N LEU A 318 -15.05 7.94 2.04
CA LEU A 318 -14.95 8.52 0.71
C LEU A 318 -13.49 8.54 0.19
N VAL A 319 -12.56 8.97 1.01
CA VAL A 319 -11.13 9.01 0.67
C VAL A 319 -10.59 7.60 0.40
N THR A 320 -10.98 6.63 1.23
CA THR A 320 -10.63 5.22 1.03
C THR A 320 -11.26 4.67 -0.25
N LEU A 321 -12.50 5.03 -0.55
CA LEU A 321 -13.20 4.63 -1.78
C LEU A 321 -12.48 5.13 -3.02
N THR A 322 -12.17 6.43 -3.09
CA THR A 322 -11.49 7.01 -4.27
C THR A 322 -10.09 6.43 -4.46
N TYR A 323 -9.35 6.23 -3.38
CA TYR A 323 -8.05 5.58 -3.42
C TYR A 323 -8.13 4.13 -3.93
N GLY A 324 -9.07 3.36 -3.42
CA GLY A 324 -9.30 1.98 -3.87
C GLY A 324 -9.75 1.89 -5.33
N ILE A 325 -10.60 2.81 -5.80
CA ILE A 325 -10.96 2.91 -7.23
C ILE A 325 -9.71 3.16 -8.06
N GLY A 326 -8.85 4.10 -7.67
CA GLY A 326 -7.58 4.36 -8.34
C GLY A 326 -6.70 3.11 -8.44
N GLN A 327 -6.58 2.35 -7.33
CA GLN A 327 -5.82 1.10 -7.29
C GLN A 327 -6.37 0.02 -8.23
N ILE A 328 -7.69 -0.09 -8.37
CA ILE A 328 -8.32 -1.05 -9.28
C ILE A 328 -8.10 -0.64 -10.73
N LEU A 329 -8.27 0.64 -11.03
CA LEU A 329 -8.13 1.17 -12.39
C LEU A 329 -6.69 1.07 -12.92
N GLY A 330 -5.68 1.16 -12.06
CA GLY A 330 -4.27 1.09 -12.44
C GLY A 330 -3.92 -0.17 -13.25
N PRO A 331 -4.03 -1.38 -12.68
CA PRO A 331 -3.74 -2.62 -13.40
C PRO A 331 -4.69 -2.89 -14.57
N LEU A 332 -5.97 -2.48 -14.48
CA LEU A 332 -6.93 -2.63 -15.58
C LEU A 332 -6.52 -1.79 -16.79
N LEU A 333 -6.16 -0.52 -16.58
CA LEU A 333 -5.64 0.34 -17.64
C LEU A 333 -4.33 -0.21 -18.20
N THR A 334 -3.43 -0.70 -17.33
CA THR A 334 -2.16 -1.30 -17.77
C THR A 334 -2.40 -2.52 -18.65
N SER A 335 -3.34 -3.39 -18.29
CA SER A 335 -3.74 -4.54 -19.11
C SER A 335 -4.27 -4.13 -20.47
N LEU A 336 -5.17 -3.12 -20.50
CA LEU A 336 -5.77 -2.62 -21.73
C LEU A 336 -4.72 -2.00 -22.68
N LEU A 337 -3.81 -1.19 -22.15
CA LEU A 337 -2.76 -0.56 -22.94
C LEU A 337 -1.71 -1.57 -23.41
N HIS A 338 -1.34 -2.51 -22.53
CA HIS A 338 -0.40 -3.58 -22.87
C HIS A 338 -0.94 -4.50 -23.97
N SER A 339 -2.23 -4.84 -23.94
CA SER A 339 -2.85 -5.68 -24.99
C SER A 339 -2.86 -5.01 -26.37
N ARG A 340 -2.81 -3.68 -26.45
CA ARG A 340 -2.80 -2.91 -27.70
C ARG A 340 -1.40 -2.49 -28.17
N LEU A 341 -0.51 -2.19 -27.23
CA LEU A 341 0.78 -1.54 -27.51
C LEU A 341 1.99 -2.40 -27.15
N ASN A 342 1.77 -3.57 -26.55
CA ASN A 342 2.81 -4.50 -26.06
C ASN A 342 3.84 -3.83 -25.12
N THR A 343 3.44 -2.76 -24.42
CA THR A 343 4.30 -2.02 -23.50
C THR A 343 3.52 -1.48 -22.32
N VAL A 344 4.16 -1.37 -21.14
CA VAL A 344 3.60 -0.76 -19.93
C VAL A 344 3.88 0.74 -19.84
N THR A 345 4.72 1.28 -20.71
CA THR A 345 5.16 2.68 -20.72
C THR A 345 4.00 3.68 -20.66
N PRO A 346 2.94 3.59 -21.49
CA PRO A 346 1.85 4.56 -21.44
C PRO A 346 1.08 4.54 -20.10
N ALA A 347 0.95 3.34 -19.50
CA ALA A 347 0.30 3.23 -18.19
C ALA A 347 1.12 3.93 -17.09
N ILE A 348 2.45 3.78 -17.11
CA ILE A 348 3.36 4.47 -16.18
C ILE A 348 3.25 5.99 -16.36
N MET A 349 3.20 6.48 -17.61
CA MET A 349 3.01 7.91 -17.91
C MET A 349 1.68 8.42 -17.32
N CYS A 350 0.57 7.69 -17.52
CA CYS A 350 -0.71 8.03 -16.91
C CYS A 350 -0.62 8.07 -15.37
N GLY A 351 0.11 7.12 -14.78
CA GLY A 351 0.35 7.09 -13.34
C GLY A 351 1.10 8.31 -12.83
N ALA A 352 2.16 8.71 -13.52
CA ALA A 352 2.93 9.90 -13.16
C ALA A 352 2.09 11.19 -13.30
N VAL A 353 1.34 11.32 -14.40
CA VAL A 353 0.42 12.46 -14.60
C VAL A 353 -0.60 12.54 -13.46
N ALA A 354 -1.18 11.42 -13.04
CA ALA A 354 -2.13 11.40 -11.93
C ALA A 354 -1.50 11.87 -10.61
N LEU A 355 -0.22 11.51 -10.34
CA LEU A 355 0.51 12.01 -9.17
C LEU A 355 0.78 13.52 -9.23
N PHE A 356 1.13 14.06 -10.39
CA PHE A 356 1.30 15.50 -10.58
C PHE A 356 -0.04 16.26 -10.47
N VAL A 357 -1.13 15.68 -10.99
CA VAL A 357 -2.48 16.23 -10.79
C VAL A 357 -2.84 16.26 -9.30
N ALA A 358 -2.55 15.19 -8.57
CA ALA A 358 -2.75 15.14 -7.12
C ALA A 358 -1.94 16.22 -6.39
N ALA A 359 -0.67 16.43 -6.77
CA ALA A 359 0.17 17.50 -6.24
C ALA A 359 -0.38 18.88 -6.57
N GLY A 360 -0.86 19.08 -7.80
CA GLY A 360 -1.52 20.31 -8.24
C GLY A 360 -2.80 20.63 -7.46
N ILE A 361 -3.66 19.63 -7.23
CA ILE A 361 -4.85 19.77 -6.37
C ILE A 361 -4.43 20.18 -4.95
N CYS A 362 -3.36 19.59 -4.44
CA CYS A 362 -2.80 19.93 -3.14
C CYS A 362 -2.30 21.38 -3.10
N GLN A 363 -1.64 21.88 -4.13
CA GLN A 363 -1.10 23.25 -4.25
C GLN A 363 -2.21 24.29 -4.48
N TYR A 364 -3.15 24.02 -5.38
CA TYR A 364 -4.24 24.93 -5.74
C TYR A 364 -5.06 25.40 -4.53
N CYS A 365 -5.15 24.57 -3.52
CA CYS A 365 -5.79 24.96 -2.27
C CYS A 365 -5.02 26.05 -1.49
N LEU A 366 -3.71 26.29 -1.72
CA LEU A 366 -2.94 27.36 -1.06
C LEU A 366 -3.38 28.76 -1.53
N ASP A 367 -3.67 28.90 -2.81
CA ASP A 367 -3.83 30.22 -3.43
C ASP A 367 -5.19 30.86 -3.12
N LYS A 368 -6.25 30.05 -2.91
CA LYS A 368 -7.58 30.63 -2.60
C LYS A 368 -7.70 31.29 -1.22
N LYS A 369 -6.79 31.02 -0.28
CA LYS A 369 -6.79 31.73 1.02
C LYS A 369 -5.97 33.01 1.02
N ALA A 370 -5.03 33.16 0.09
CA ALA A 370 -4.27 34.40 -0.07
C ALA A 370 -5.11 35.53 -0.74
N VAL A 371 -6.21 35.19 -1.41
CA VAL A 371 -7.07 36.13 -2.13
C VAL A 371 -8.24 36.64 -1.26
N ASN A 372 -8.52 36.04 -0.12
CA ASN A 372 -9.64 36.40 0.78
C ASN A 372 -9.14 36.97 2.14
N VAL A 373 -7.96 37.59 2.19
CA VAL A 373 -7.46 38.48 3.21
C VAL A 373 -7.20 39.83 2.52
#